data_acd57ad4d31ba907f0736da5345c6adc
#
_entry.id   acd57ad4d31ba907f0736da5345c6adc
#
_cell.length_a   1.000
_cell.length_b   1.000
_cell.length_c   1.000
_cell.angle_alpha   90.00
_cell.angle_beta   90.00
_cell.angle_gamma   90.00
#
_symmetry.space_group_name_H-M   'P 1'
#
loop_
_entity.id
_entity.type
_entity.pdbx_description
1 polymer ?
#
loop_
_entity_poly.entity_id
_entity_poly.type
_entity_poly.pdbx_seq_one_letter_code
_entity_poly.pdbx_strand_id
1 'polypeptide(L)'
;MTTEPTDIASGWDQATYRCGRCGAENTVTTEAAYLQAVGVHTDAHAVWDGLTPTERDGLASVLRTVLSAPDLGIEFLALAQRLARTGGNA
;
A
#
# COMPACT_ATOMS: atom_id res chain seq x y z
N MET A 1 -35.34 0.25 -8.55
CA MET A 1 -34.91 0.68 -8.17
C MET A 1 -34.37 0.85 -7.67
N THR A 2 -34.68 0.54 -7.71
CA THR A 2 -34.25 0.96 -7.19
C THR A 2 -33.55 1.06 -6.85
N THR A 3 -34.00 0.77 -7.17
CA THR A 3 -33.38 1.09 -6.86
C THR A 3 -32.53 1.03 -6.85
N GLU A 4 -32.72 0.73 -7.29
CA GLU A 4 -32.01 0.90 -7.25
C GLU A 4 -31.26 1.00 -7.16
N PRO A 5 -31.39 0.86 -7.49
CA PRO A 5 -30.67 1.06 -7.40
C PRO A 5 -29.87 1.02 -7.40
N THR A 6 -29.99 0.93 -7.72
CA THR A 6 -29.27 0.99 -7.53
C THR A 6 -28.45 0.60 -7.46
N ASP A 7 -28.62 0.31 -7.91
CA ASP A 7 -27.92 0.06 -7.65
C ASP A 7 -27.02 -0.47 -7.73
N ILE A 8 -26.98 -0.73 -8.39
CA ILE A 8 -26.19 -1.05 -8.37
C ILE A 8 -25.56 -1.20 -8.56
N ALA A 9 -25.52 -1.04 -9.14
CA ALA A 9 -25.03 -1.05 -9.09
C ALA A 9 -24.79 -1.19 -8.70
N SER A 10 -25.05 -0.96 -8.67
CA SER A 10 -24.98 -1.12 -8.10
C SER A 10 -24.79 -1.51 -7.04
N GLY A 11 -24.85 -1.47 -6.83
CA GLY A 11 -25.02 -2.06 -5.54
C GLY A 11 -23.87 -2.00 -4.58
N TRP A 12 -23.08 -1.02 -4.69
CA TRP A 12 -21.90 -0.87 -3.83
C TRP A 12 -22.16 0.17 -2.77
N ASP A 13 -22.77 -0.24 -1.65
CA ASP A 13 -22.82 0.62 -0.48
C ASP A 13 -21.49 0.59 0.23
N GLN A 14 -21.01 -0.60 0.50
CA GLN A 14 -19.68 -0.80 1.05
C GLN A 14 -19.35 -2.28 1.00
N ALA A 15 -18.08 -2.59 1.03
CA ALA A 15 -17.60 -3.96 1.06
C ALA A 15 -16.43 -4.04 2.02
N THR A 16 -16.37 -5.10 2.79
CA THR A 16 -15.26 -5.33 3.70
C THR A 16 -14.39 -6.46 3.16
N TYR A 17 -13.12 -6.14 2.96
CA TYR A 17 -12.10 -7.13 2.60
C TYR A 17 -11.41 -7.59 3.88
N ARG A 18 -11.35 -8.89 4.06
CA ARG A 18 -10.65 -9.47 5.19
C ARG A 18 -9.59 -10.43 4.69
N CYS A 19 -8.35 -10.23 5.13
CA CYS A 19 -7.25 -11.11 4.76
C CYS A 19 -7.20 -12.29 5.73
N GLY A 20 -7.37 -13.51 5.19
CA GLY A 20 -7.32 -14.70 6.02
C GLY A 20 -5.92 -15.01 6.52
N ARG A 21 -4.91 -14.37 5.95
CA ARG A 21 -3.53 -14.64 6.30
C ARG A 21 -3.06 -13.81 7.50
N CYS A 22 -3.45 -12.55 7.59
CA CYS A 22 -2.97 -11.67 8.65
C CYS A 22 -4.07 -11.04 9.48
N GLY A 23 -5.34 -11.25 9.11
CA GLY A 23 -6.47 -10.72 9.85
C GLY A 23 -6.79 -9.26 9.56
N ALA A 24 -6.09 -8.63 8.61
CA ALA A 24 -6.37 -7.25 8.28
C ALA A 24 -7.78 -7.12 7.70
N GLU A 25 -8.45 -6.01 8.01
CA GLU A 25 -9.76 -5.69 7.47
C GLU A 25 -9.73 -4.30 6.86
N ASN A 26 -10.47 -4.14 5.77
CA ASN A 26 -10.54 -2.86 5.09
C ASN A 26 -11.94 -2.72 4.50
N THR A 27 -12.62 -1.65 4.87
CA THR A 27 -13.95 -1.36 4.36
C THR A 27 -13.88 -0.23 3.36
N VAL A 28 -14.44 -0.44 2.17
CA VAL A 28 -14.41 0.52 1.08
C VAL A 28 -15.81 0.70 0.52
N THR A 29 -16.01 1.78 -0.22
CA THR A 29 -17.33 2.13 -0.73
C THR A 29 -17.43 2.04 -2.25
N THR A 30 -16.36 1.70 -2.95
CA THR A 30 -16.40 1.53 -4.40
C THR A 30 -15.65 0.27 -4.79
N GLU A 31 -16.02 -0.27 -5.95
CA GLU A 31 -15.33 -1.44 -6.48
C GLU A 31 -13.86 -1.12 -6.78
N ALA A 32 -13.62 0.05 -7.35
CA ALA A 32 -12.25 0.45 -7.67
C ALA A 32 -11.38 0.49 -6.42
N ALA A 33 -11.92 1.07 -5.33
CA ALA A 33 -11.19 1.13 -4.06
C ALA A 33 -10.96 -0.28 -3.49
N TYR A 34 -11.94 -1.17 -3.66
CA TYR A 34 -11.81 -2.54 -3.21
C TYR A 34 -10.66 -3.26 -3.93
N LEU A 35 -10.64 -3.17 -5.25
CA LEU A 35 -9.59 -3.82 -6.04
C LEU A 35 -8.22 -3.23 -5.73
N GLN A 36 -8.16 -1.93 -5.54
CA GLN A 36 -6.90 -1.28 -5.18
C GLN A 36 -6.42 -1.75 -3.81
N ALA A 37 -7.31 -1.81 -2.83
CA ALA A 37 -6.94 -2.23 -1.47
C ALA A 37 -6.44 -3.67 -1.48
N VAL A 38 -7.11 -4.56 -2.20
CA VAL A 38 -6.69 -5.96 -2.29
C VAL A 38 -5.33 -6.06 -2.96
N GLY A 39 -5.12 -5.31 -4.06
CA GLY A 39 -3.86 -5.35 -4.78
C GLY A 39 -2.70 -4.85 -3.94
N VAL A 40 -2.89 -3.72 -3.26
CA VAL A 40 -1.85 -3.15 -2.40
C VAL A 40 -1.53 -4.11 -1.25
N HIS A 41 -2.56 -4.71 -0.65
CA HIS A 41 -2.34 -5.63 0.46
C HIS A 41 -1.61 -6.88 -0.01
N THR A 42 -1.94 -7.40 -1.20
CA THR A 42 -1.25 -8.54 -1.78
C THR A 42 0.23 -8.21 -2.02
N ASP A 43 0.50 -7.01 -2.54
CA ASP A 43 1.87 -6.58 -2.77
C ASP A 43 2.63 -6.44 -1.47
N ALA A 44 1.97 -5.95 -0.42
CA ALA A 44 2.61 -5.84 0.90
C ALA A 44 3.04 -7.22 1.42
N HIS A 45 2.20 -8.24 1.25
CA HIS A 45 2.58 -9.59 1.64
C HIS A 45 3.75 -10.10 0.80
N ALA A 46 3.77 -9.79 -0.48
CA ALA A 46 4.85 -10.23 -1.36
C ALA A 46 6.19 -9.62 -0.91
N VAL A 47 6.19 -8.33 -0.58
CA VAL A 47 7.39 -7.66 -0.08
C VAL A 47 7.81 -8.28 1.25
N TRP A 48 6.86 -8.45 2.16
CA TRP A 48 7.12 -9.03 3.47
C TRP A 48 7.75 -10.40 3.36
N ASP A 49 7.22 -11.25 2.48
CA ASP A 49 7.72 -12.60 2.30
C ASP A 49 9.14 -12.64 1.76
N GLY A 50 9.53 -11.62 1.01
CA GLY A 50 10.87 -11.54 0.44
C GLY A 50 11.92 -11.00 1.40
N LEU A 51 11.53 -10.60 2.61
CA LEU A 51 12.45 -9.96 3.55
C LEU A 51 12.75 -10.89 4.72
N THR A 52 13.96 -10.77 5.26
CA THR A 52 14.32 -11.41 6.53
C THR A 52 13.64 -10.64 7.67
N PRO A 53 13.53 -11.25 8.89
CA PRO A 53 12.96 -10.51 10.01
C PRO A 53 13.67 -9.19 10.31
N THR A 54 14.99 -9.15 10.20
CA THR A 54 15.73 -7.91 10.41
C THR A 54 15.38 -6.87 9.37
N GLU A 55 15.27 -7.30 8.10
CA GLU A 55 14.88 -6.38 7.02
C GLU A 55 13.46 -5.87 7.20
N ARG A 56 12.56 -6.72 7.68
CA ARG A 56 11.19 -6.31 7.95
C ARG A 56 11.13 -5.20 8.99
N ASP A 57 11.88 -5.36 10.08
CA ASP A 57 11.93 -4.33 11.12
C ASP A 57 12.53 -3.04 10.59
N GLY A 58 13.61 -3.14 9.82
CA GLY A 58 14.27 -1.97 9.25
C GLY A 58 13.37 -1.22 8.28
N LEU A 59 12.73 -1.96 7.37
CA LEU A 59 11.83 -1.33 6.39
C LEU A 59 10.63 -0.70 7.08
N ALA A 60 10.04 -1.37 8.06
CA ALA A 60 8.89 -0.82 8.78
C ALA A 60 9.28 0.49 9.48
N SER A 61 10.46 0.52 10.08
CA SER A 61 10.94 1.72 10.75
C SER A 61 11.11 2.88 9.76
N VAL A 62 11.73 2.59 8.62
CA VAL A 62 11.93 3.60 7.57
C VAL A 62 10.58 4.11 7.05
N LEU A 63 9.63 3.19 6.80
CA LEU A 63 8.33 3.59 6.28
C LEU A 63 7.56 4.47 7.28
N ARG A 64 7.64 4.16 8.57
CA ARG A 64 6.99 5.01 9.57
C ARG A 64 7.51 6.43 9.50
N THR A 65 8.83 6.57 9.36
CA THR A 65 9.46 7.87 9.24
C THR A 65 9.04 8.58 7.97
N VAL A 66 9.11 7.89 6.83
CA VAL A 66 8.81 8.49 5.53
C VAL A 66 7.35 8.86 5.41
N LEU A 67 6.44 8.00 5.88
CA LEU A 67 5.01 8.25 5.74
C LEU A 67 4.54 9.37 6.65
N SER A 68 5.26 9.65 7.73
CA SER A 68 4.93 10.78 8.59
C SER A 68 5.55 12.08 8.08
N ALA A 69 6.40 12.02 7.05
CA ALA A 69 7.03 13.20 6.47
C ALA A 69 7.17 12.97 4.96
N PRO A 70 6.08 13.15 4.19
CA PRO A 70 6.09 12.81 2.75
C PRO A 70 7.19 13.49 1.95
N ASP A 71 7.51 14.74 2.29
CA ASP A 71 8.57 15.46 1.57
C ASP A 71 9.92 14.80 1.75
N LEU A 72 10.13 14.15 2.88
CA LEU A 72 11.37 13.44 3.14
C LEU A 72 11.55 12.28 2.16
N GLY A 73 10.47 11.55 1.86
CA GLY A 73 10.53 10.46 0.90
C GLY A 73 10.92 10.93 -0.49
N ILE A 74 10.31 12.02 -0.93
CA ILE A 74 10.61 12.60 -2.24
C ILE A 74 12.07 13.03 -2.29
N GLU A 75 12.54 13.70 -1.24
CA GLU A 75 13.91 14.18 -1.18
C GLU A 75 14.90 13.02 -1.16
N PHE A 76 14.58 11.96 -0.42
CA PHE A 76 15.45 10.79 -0.37
C PHE A 76 15.60 10.14 -1.75
N LEU A 77 14.49 10.00 -2.49
CA LEU A 77 14.54 9.42 -3.82
C LEU A 77 15.35 10.28 -4.78
N ALA A 78 15.23 11.60 -4.67
CA ALA A 78 16.03 12.51 -5.49
C ALA A 78 17.52 12.37 -5.18
N LEU A 79 17.84 12.25 -3.90
CA LEU A 79 19.22 12.05 -3.46
C LEU A 79 19.77 10.73 -4.02
N ALA A 80 18.99 9.67 -3.93
CA ALA A 80 19.42 8.37 -4.43
C ALA A 80 19.72 8.42 -5.93
N GLN A 81 18.88 9.12 -6.69
CA GLN A 81 19.10 9.25 -8.13
C GLN A 81 20.37 10.05 -8.43
N ARG A 82 20.60 11.11 -7.68
CA ARG A 82 21.80 11.92 -7.89
C ARG A 82 23.06 11.12 -7.59
N LEU A 83 23.06 10.38 -6.50
CA LEU A 83 24.22 9.58 -6.13
C LEU A 83 24.45 8.43 -7.10
N ALA A 84 23.39 7.84 -7.60
CA ALA A 84 23.52 6.78 -8.60
C ALA A 84 24.15 7.33 -9.89
N ARG A 85 23.76 8.55 -10.28
CA ARG A 85 24.29 9.17 -11.51
C ARG A 85 25.74 9.54 -11.40
N THR A 86 26.19 9.90 -10.22
CA THR A 86 27.59 10.28 -10.04
C THR A 86 28.50 9.08 -9.90
N GLY A 87 27.98 7.93 -10.20
CA GLY A 87 28.77 6.72 -10.17
C GLY A 87 28.96 6.20 -8.77
N GLY A 88 28.31 6.76 -8.11
CA GLY A 88 28.28 6.30 -6.85
C GLY A 88 29.37 5.61 -6.30
N ASN A 89 29.51 5.72 -6.70
CA ASN A 89 29.89 5.28 -6.17
C ASN A 89 29.89 5.01 -5.37
N ALA A 90 29.76 5.15 -5.75
CA ALA A 90 29.88 4.81 -5.17
C ALA A 90 29.62 4.49 -4.54
#